data_23724442a2c30cf900d219c734a5cbd7
#
_entry.id   23724442a2c30cf900d219c734a5cbd7
#
_cell.length_a   1.000
_cell.length_b   1.000
_cell.length_c   1.000
_cell.angle_alpha   90.00
_cell.angle_beta   90.00
_cell.angle_gamma   90.00
#
_symmetry.space_group_name_H-M   'P 1'
#
loop_
_entity.id
_entity.type
_entity.pdbx_description
1 polymer ?
#
loop_
_entity_poly.entity_id
_entity_poly.type
_entity_poly.pdbx_seq_one_letter_code
_entity_poly.pdbx_strand_id
1 'polypeptide(L)'
;MLTVAKGATLSLRLFRRICDKVSDNLHSLDPAELRLLIRNEDSRITTTSGLANGYQQANVVILPKHLANDFEVFCRSNPAPLPLLYCSQPGETSCPILAKDADIRTDISQYRVYQDGVLVKSVSSLQNYSDSLRTVSQNQLVPCVEWSDMVCFYLGCSFGFEGSLKKAGVVVRNVEQGRNVSMYKTAVPCIRAGVFNSPLVVSMRPVPYPVLDAAVQVTHLNPQAHGAPVHIGDAAFLGIQDLSKPDYGDPVDLHPGDVPVFWACGVTALEAVVSTKPYLAFSHSPGCMFLTDLQDSFLGCHTSDSKKSQPPSLTPDVIPLCVQISQNPLFYSLASQTAVEKIRQLDVIIGEDPGLRGIKALFIQDELLRSCLALSHSSSVAITTGFPTHYMYSPPDETDGPPGAIAMATMLLSLGKQVTMVTDRRALSMNQAIMDEAVRKGVLKSKIPLVIFEEIDSHSALHFLCHHGDPTKPRYDHLVAIERSGRAEDGNYYNMRGVNIKHLVDPIDDLYLAAKNIPGITTTVYSGGPMPCEVNMSGVPTHW
;
A
#
# COMPACT_ATOMS: atom_id res chain seq x y z
N MET A 1 1.73 -34.44 43.50
CA MET A 1 2.79 -35.12 42.73
C MET A 1 2.29 -36.14 41.70
N LEU A 2 1.19 -36.88 41.90
CA LEU A 2 0.69 -37.87 40.92
C LEU A 2 0.05 -37.26 39.63
N THR A 3 -0.45 -36.06 39.68
CA THR A 3 -1.14 -35.42 38.52
C THR A 3 -0.14 -34.85 37.52
N VAL A 4 1.00 -34.34 37.96
CA VAL A 4 2.08 -33.79 37.10
C VAL A 4 2.79 -34.91 36.34
N ALA A 5 3.02 -36.08 37.01
CA ALA A 5 3.67 -37.22 36.38
C ALA A 5 2.81 -37.88 35.28
N LYS A 6 1.47 -37.86 35.39
CA LYS A 6 0.56 -38.37 34.36
C LYS A 6 0.52 -37.49 33.11
N GLY A 7 0.60 -36.15 33.28
CA GLY A 7 0.66 -35.20 32.15
C GLY A 7 1.94 -35.35 31.33
N ALA A 8 3.10 -35.46 32.00
CA ALA A 8 4.40 -35.63 31.32
C ALA A 8 4.48 -36.98 30.57
N THR A 9 3.92 -38.06 31.12
CA THR A 9 3.90 -39.38 30.46
C THR A 9 2.96 -39.43 29.27
N LEU A 10 1.85 -38.69 29.31
CA LEU A 10 0.91 -38.58 28.18
C LEU A 10 1.53 -37.76 27.03
N SER A 11 2.21 -36.66 27.35
CA SER A 11 2.95 -35.83 26.40
C SER A 11 4.06 -36.62 25.70
N LEU A 12 4.86 -37.39 26.43
CA LEU A 12 5.92 -38.23 25.87
C LEU A 12 5.39 -39.35 24.95
N ARG A 13 4.23 -39.94 25.28
CA ARG A 13 3.59 -40.96 24.44
C ARG A 13 3.01 -40.36 23.17
N LEU A 14 2.42 -39.18 23.26
CA LEU A 14 1.90 -38.45 22.10
C LEU A 14 3.06 -38.03 21.18
N PHE A 15 4.13 -37.49 21.76
CA PHE A 15 5.35 -37.11 21.02
C PHE A 15 5.97 -38.31 20.28
N ARG A 16 6.15 -39.47 20.93
CA ARG A 16 6.63 -40.70 20.29
C ARG A 16 5.71 -41.15 19.15
N ARG A 17 4.38 -41.11 19.36
CA ARG A 17 3.39 -41.46 18.33
C ARG A 17 3.41 -40.52 17.13
N ILE A 18 3.69 -39.22 17.34
CA ILE A 18 3.88 -38.24 16.30
C ILE A 18 5.21 -38.49 15.58
N CYS A 19 6.31 -38.71 16.30
CA CYS A 19 7.59 -39.05 15.68
C CYS A 19 7.54 -40.37 14.87
N ASP A 20 6.78 -41.36 15.31
CA ASP A 20 6.59 -42.64 14.61
C ASP A 20 5.70 -42.48 13.35
N LYS A 21 4.74 -41.53 13.33
CA LYS A 21 3.92 -41.18 12.19
C LYS A 21 4.64 -40.27 11.19
N VAL A 22 5.58 -39.47 11.66
CA VAL A 22 6.29 -38.43 10.90
C VAL A 22 7.62 -38.99 10.41
N SER A 23 7.58 -40.05 9.58
CA SER A 23 8.83 -40.42 8.93
C SER A 23 9.34 -39.33 7.97
N ASP A 24 8.48 -38.55 7.25
CA ASP A 24 8.99 -37.61 6.23
C ASP A 24 8.14 -36.37 5.86
N ASN A 25 6.94 -36.12 6.43
CA ASN A 25 6.11 -35.01 5.91
C ASN A 25 5.48 -34.10 7.00
N LEU A 26 6.22 -33.04 7.40
CA LEU A 26 5.73 -32.00 8.34
C LEU A 26 4.49 -31.23 7.82
N HIS A 27 4.29 -31.18 6.50
CA HIS A 27 3.17 -30.45 5.87
C HIS A 27 1.80 -31.12 6.10
N SER A 28 1.77 -32.36 6.58
CA SER A 28 0.51 -33.08 6.88
C SER A 28 0.07 -32.95 8.34
N LEU A 29 0.88 -32.34 9.21
CA LEU A 29 0.59 -32.19 10.62
C LEU A 29 -0.33 -31.01 10.90
N ASP A 30 -1.17 -31.15 11.92
CA ASP A 30 -1.99 -30.06 12.42
C ASP A 30 -1.17 -29.05 13.28
N PRO A 31 -1.71 -27.85 13.55
CA PRO A 31 -0.99 -26.85 14.34
C PRO A 31 -0.59 -27.31 15.74
N ALA A 32 -1.41 -28.11 16.41
CA ALA A 32 -1.13 -28.60 17.77
C ALA A 32 0.02 -29.61 17.76
N GLU A 33 0.05 -30.51 16.76
CA GLU A 33 1.15 -31.46 16.56
C GLU A 33 2.47 -30.73 16.26
N LEU A 34 2.41 -29.69 15.38
CA LEU A 34 3.57 -28.86 15.04
C LEU A 34 4.08 -28.09 16.27
N ARG A 35 3.18 -27.47 17.08
CA ARG A 35 3.58 -26.78 18.32
C ARG A 35 4.24 -27.74 19.30
N LEU A 36 3.78 -29.00 19.38
CA LEU A 36 4.43 -29.98 20.21
C LEU A 36 5.85 -30.32 19.74
N LEU A 37 6.09 -30.43 18.44
CA LEU A 37 7.42 -30.61 17.86
C LEU A 37 8.32 -29.40 18.15
N ILE A 38 7.81 -28.18 17.96
CA ILE A 38 8.50 -26.92 18.26
C ILE A 38 8.92 -26.89 19.74
N ARG A 39 8.01 -27.21 20.65
CA ARG A 39 8.25 -27.24 22.11
C ARG A 39 9.34 -28.22 22.49
N ASN A 40 9.55 -29.27 21.70
CA ASN A 40 10.62 -30.25 21.87
C ASN A 40 11.87 -29.96 21.02
N GLU A 41 11.97 -28.73 20.46
CA GLU A 41 13.12 -28.27 19.69
C GLU A 41 13.47 -29.17 18.48
N ASP A 42 12.46 -29.67 17.75
CA ASP A 42 12.67 -30.49 16.56
C ASP A 42 13.41 -29.67 15.46
N SER A 43 14.64 -30.08 15.17
CA SER A 43 15.55 -29.39 14.26
C SER A 43 15.06 -29.29 12.80
N ARG A 44 14.02 -30.03 12.41
CA ARG A 44 13.41 -29.98 11.09
C ARG A 44 12.56 -28.72 10.91
N ILE A 45 12.08 -28.07 12.00
CA ILE A 45 11.24 -26.89 11.95
C ILE A 45 12.11 -25.62 12.08
N THR A 46 12.74 -25.22 10.99
CA THR A 46 13.52 -23.98 10.91
C THR A 46 12.68 -22.78 10.47
N THR A 47 11.53 -23.03 9.83
CA THR A 47 10.54 -22.05 9.38
C THR A 47 9.14 -22.65 9.48
N THR A 48 8.13 -21.79 9.64
CA THR A 48 6.72 -22.18 9.60
C THR A 48 6.06 -21.92 8.24
N SER A 49 6.82 -21.38 7.29
CA SER A 49 6.33 -21.15 5.92
C SER A 49 5.94 -22.47 5.27
N GLY A 50 4.71 -22.53 4.75
CA GLY A 50 4.15 -23.73 4.12
C GLY A 50 3.73 -24.84 5.10
N LEU A 51 3.92 -24.68 6.42
CA LEU A 51 3.38 -25.58 7.44
C LEU A 51 1.96 -25.16 7.84
N ALA A 52 1.23 -26.06 8.50
CA ALA A 52 -0.15 -25.84 8.99
C ALA A 52 -1.07 -25.26 7.89
N ASN A 53 -1.06 -25.85 6.69
CA ASN A 53 -1.86 -25.39 5.57
C ASN A 53 -3.36 -25.33 5.93
N GLY A 54 -4.00 -24.19 5.64
CA GLY A 54 -5.41 -23.95 5.96
C GLY A 54 -5.65 -23.40 7.37
N TYR A 55 -4.58 -23.07 8.10
CA TYR A 55 -4.65 -22.43 9.41
C TYR A 55 -3.90 -21.10 9.42
N GLN A 56 -4.39 -20.19 10.26
CA GLN A 56 -3.77 -18.89 10.47
C GLN A 56 -2.45 -19.02 11.23
N GLN A 57 -1.50 -18.17 10.89
CA GLN A 57 -0.26 -17.98 11.61
C GLN A 57 -0.19 -16.55 12.14
N ALA A 58 0.40 -16.35 13.30
CA ALA A 58 0.47 -15.04 13.93
C ALA A 58 1.90 -14.54 14.09
N ASN A 59 2.11 -13.26 13.78
CA ASN A 59 3.25 -12.51 14.27
C ASN A 59 3.08 -12.30 15.78
N VAL A 60 4.16 -12.33 16.54
CA VAL A 60 4.12 -12.12 17.98
C VAL A 60 5.07 -11.01 18.38
N VAL A 61 4.55 -10.09 19.20
CA VAL A 61 5.31 -9.04 19.89
C VAL A 61 4.97 -9.11 21.37
N ILE A 62 5.98 -9.07 22.23
CA ILE A 62 5.81 -9.11 23.68
C ILE A 62 6.49 -7.88 24.27
N LEU A 63 5.70 -7.07 24.97
CA LEU A 63 6.11 -5.77 25.49
C LEU A 63 5.81 -5.62 26.97
N PRO A 64 6.55 -4.76 27.69
CA PRO A 64 6.18 -4.36 29.04
C PRO A 64 4.80 -3.71 29.09
N LYS A 65 4.02 -3.99 30.12
CA LYS A 65 2.62 -3.52 30.30
C LYS A 65 2.43 -2.01 30.17
N HIS A 66 3.44 -1.21 30.54
CA HIS A 66 3.34 0.24 30.44
C HIS A 66 3.33 0.76 28.99
N LEU A 67 3.77 -0.05 28.02
CA LEU A 67 3.73 0.24 26.59
C LEU A 67 2.50 -0.38 25.90
N ALA A 68 1.81 -1.31 26.57
CA ALA A 68 0.80 -2.16 25.94
C ALA A 68 -0.38 -1.38 25.39
N ASN A 69 -0.90 -0.40 26.15
CA ASN A 69 -2.04 0.41 25.68
C ASN A 69 -1.71 1.23 24.42
N ASP A 70 -0.55 1.87 24.38
CA ASP A 70 -0.14 2.66 23.21
C ASP A 70 0.08 1.76 21.99
N PHE A 71 0.64 0.56 22.19
CA PHE A 71 0.84 -0.40 21.12
C PHE A 71 -0.48 -0.99 20.61
N GLU A 72 -1.45 -1.25 21.48
CA GLU A 72 -2.80 -1.67 21.07
C GLU A 72 -3.47 -0.60 20.21
N VAL A 73 -3.42 0.68 20.63
CA VAL A 73 -3.94 1.80 19.85
C VAL A 73 -3.21 1.92 18.51
N PHE A 74 -1.89 1.71 18.50
CA PHE A 74 -1.10 1.71 17.27
C PHE A 74 -1.54 0.61 16.30
N CYS A 75 -1.76 -0.62 16.78
CA CYS A 75 -2.28 -1.71 15.97
C CYS A 75 -3.67 -1.40 15.40
N ARG A 76 -4.59 -0.91 16.24
CA ARG A 76 -5.96 -0.59 15.82
C ARG A 76 -6.02 0.59 14.84
N SER A 77 -5.09 1.53 14.91
CA SER A 77 -4.97 2.66 13.99
C SER A 77 -4.32 2.26 12.65
N ASN A 78 -3.62 1.13 12.61
CA ASN A 78 -2.93 0.62 11.43
C ASN A 78 -3.33 -0.84 11.15
N PRO A 79 -4.62 -1.13 10.88
CA PRO A 79 -5.14 -2.50 10.86
C PRO A 79 -4.59 -3.35 9.71
N ALA A 80 -4.19 -2.75 8.58
CA ALA A 80 -3.64 -3.50 7.46
C ALA A 80 -2.26 -4.14 7.78
N PRO A 81 -1.23 -3.40 8.26
CA PRO A 81 0.02 -4.03 8.67
C PRO A 81 -0.09 -4.80 10.00
N LEU A 82 -1.00 -4.41 10.89
CA LEU A 82 -1.07 -4.88 12.27
C LEU A 82 -2.46 -5.41 12.63
N PRO A 83 -3.00 -6.41 11.91
CA PRO A 83 -4.32 -6.97 12.20
C PRO A 83 -4.28 -7.71 13.54
N LEU A 84 -4.77 -7.06 14.60
CA LEU A 84 -4.71 -7.57 15.96
C LEU A 84 -5.69 -8.73 16.15
N LEU A 85 -5.16 -9.94 16.35
CA LEU A 85 -5.94 -11.14 16.61
C LEU A 85 -6.26 -11.31 18.10
N TYR A 86 -5.26 -11.06 18.97
CA TYR A 86 -5.41 -11.18 20.41
C TYR A 86 -4.36 -10.31 21.13
N CYS A 87 -4.75 -9.78 22.27
CA CYS A 87 -3.88 -9.12 23.22
C CYS A 87 -4.05 -9.81 24.58
N SER A 88 -2.97 -10.32 25.16
CA SER A 88 -3.01 -11.03 26.45
C SER A 88 -3.22 -10.08 27.61
N GLN A 89 -3.66 -10.63 28.75
CA GLN A 89 -3.48 -9.96 30.02
C GLN A 89 -1.99 -9.94 30.42
N PRO A 90 -1.54 -8.99 31.25
CA PRO A 90 -0.18 -9.00 31.77
C PRO A 90 0.14 -10.33 32.47
N GLY A 91 1.26 -10.96 32.10
CA GLY A 91 1.71 -12.24 32.65
C GLY A 91 1.05 -13.50 32.08
N GLU A 92 0.03 -13.35 31.22
CA GLU A 92 -0.63 -14.49 30.58
C GLU A 92 0.30 -15.14 29.57
N THR A 93 0.45 -16.47 29.66
CA THR A 93 1.29 -17.28 28.77
C THR A 93 0.48 -18.11 27.78
N SER A 94 -0.82 -18.24 27.99
CA SER A 94 -1.75 -18.98 27.13
C SER A 94 -2.56 -18.06 26.23
N CYS A 95 -3.09 -18.60 25.15
CA CYS A 95 -4.00 -17.88 24.25
C CYS A 95 -5.10 -18.83 23.72
N PRO A 96 -5.99 -19.32 24.60
CA PRO A 96 -6.93 -20.40 24.26
C PRO A 96 -7.91 -20.04 23.13
N ILE A 97 -8.12 -18.75 22.86
CA ILE A 97 -8.90 -18.26 21.71
C ILE A 97 -8.20 -18.57 20.38
N LEU A 98 -6.88 -18.47 20.34
CA LEU A 98 -6.08 -18.69 19.12
C LEU A 98 -5.58 -20.12 19.02
N ALA A 99 -5.15 -20.70 20.14
CA ALA A 99 -4.53 -22.02 20.18
C ALA A 99 -4.75 -22.68 21.53
N LYS A 100 -5.37 -23.87 21.51
CA LYS A 100 -5.62 -24.65 22.70
C LYS A 100 -4.30 -25.22 23.25
N ASP A 101 -4.15 -25.19 24.57
CA ASP A 101 -2.99 -25.72 25.28
C ASP A 101 -1.62 -25.14 24.82
N ALA A 102 -1.63 -23.94 24.22
CA ALA A 102 -0.41 -23.26 23.80
C ALA A 102 0.25 -22.49 24.95
N ASP A 103 1.58 -22.43 24.93
CA ASP A 103 2.40 -21.58 25.79
C ASP A 103 3.30 -20.68 24.90
N ILE A 104 3.07 -19.38 24.94
CA ILE A 104 3.81 -18.42 24.10
C ILE A 104 5.32 -18.42 24.38
N ARG A 105 5.78 -18.97 25.49
CA ARG A 105 7.19 -19.03 25.86
C ARG A 105 7.95 -20.17 25.16
N THR A 106 7.24 -21.16 24.59
CA THR A 106 7.83 -22.38 24.02
C THR A 106 7.33 -22.75 22.64
N ASP A 107 6.22 -22.18 22.18
CA ASP A 107 5.50 -22.65 21.00
C ASP A 107 5.83 -21.85 19.72
N ILE A 108 6.97 -21.14 19.74
CA ILE A 108 7.60 -20.51 18.59
C ILE A 108 9.01 -21.10 18.45
N SER A 109 9.37 -21.52 17.24
CA SER A 109 10.64 -22.21 17.00
C SER A 109 11.87 -21.34 17.26
N GLN A 110 11.75 -20.01 17.09
CA GLN A 110 12.81 -19.07 17.40
C GLN A 110 12.25 -17.69 17.77
N TYR A 111 12.72 -17.15 18.88
CA TYR A 111 12.41 -15.80 19.37
C TYR A 111 13.60 -14.86 19.17
N ARG A 112 13.32 -13.58 19.03
CA ARG A 112 14.29 -12.47 19.08
C ARG A 112 14.12 -11.69 20.38
N VAL A 113 15.24 -11.36 21.01
CA VAL A 113 15.32 -10.59 22.26
C VAL A 113 15.90 -9.22 21.95
N TYR A 114 15.17 -8.17 22.31
CA TYR A 114 15.58 -6.79 22.13
C TYR A 114 15.82 -6.12 23.47
N GLN A 115 16.95 -5.39 23.59
CA GLN A 115 17.26 -4.52 24.72
C GLN A 115 17.55 -3.12 24.17
N ASP A 116 16.89 -2.09 24.73
CA ASP A 116 17.00 -0.70 24.29
C ASP A 116 16.78 -0.52 22.78
N GLY A 117 15.85 -1.33 22.21
CA GLY A 117 15.54 -1.37 20.80
C GLY A 117 16.56 -2.09 19.91
N VAL A 118 17.62 -2.68 20.48
CA VAL A 118 18.64 -3.42 19.74
C VAL A 118 18.43 -4.93 19.87
N LEU A 119 18.49 -5.66 18.76
CA LEU A 119 18.48 -7.12 18.76
C LEU A 119 19.79 -7.63 19.42
N VAL A 120 19.66 -8.28 20.58
CA VAL A 120 20.83 -8.77 21.34
C VAL A 120 21.08 -10.25 21.14
N LYS A 121 20.04 -11.07 20.94
CA LYS A 121 20.17 -12.51 20.68
C LYS A 121 18.87 -13.14 20.16
N SER A 122 18.99 -14.35 19.62
CA SER A 122 17.87 -15.25 19.33
C SER A 122 17.92 -16.45 20.26
N VAL A 123 16.73 -16.95 20.65
CA VAL A 123 16.59 -18.09 21.58
C VAL A 123 15.44 -19.00 21.13
N SER A 124 15.51 -20.28 21.45
CA SER A 124 14.45 -21.29 21.18
C SER A 124 13.32 -21.26 22.21
N SER A 125 13.55 -20.71 23.39
CA SER A 125 12.56 -20.65 24.47
C SER A 125 12.71 -19.37 25.31
N LEU A 126 11.57 -18.84 25.77
CA LEU A 126 11.49 -17.73 26.73
C LEU A 126 11.27 -18.20 28.17
N GLN A 127 11.18 -19.50 28.44
CA GLN A 127 10.96 -20.01 29.80
C GLN A 127 12.02 -19.51 30.80
N ASN A 128 13.30 -19.55 30.41
CA ASN A 128 14.38 -19.08 31.27
C ASN A 128 14.33 -17.57 31.55
N TYR A 129 13.61 -16.78 30.72
CA TYR A 129 13.39 -15.37 30.99
C TYR A 129 12.30 -15.11 32.01
N SER A 130 11.35 -16.04 32.18
CA SER A 130 10.34 -15.98 33.26
C SER A 130 10.93 -16.29 34.63
N ASP A 131 12.00 -17.10 34.66
CA ASP A 131 12.56 -17.63 35.90
C ASP A 131 13.86 -16.92 36.33
N SER A 132 14.59 -16.27 35.44
CA SER A 132 15.92 -15.72 35.66
C SER A 132 16.11 -14.22 35.43
N LEU A 133 15.05 -13.41 35.43
CA LEU A 133 15.14 -11.94 35.42
C LEU A 133 15.80 -11.35 36.68
N ARG A 134 16.34 -12.22 37.56
CA ARG A 134 17.09 -11.85 38.76
C ARG A 134 18.59 -11.73 38.57
N THR A 135 19.14 -11.80 37.36
CA THR A 135 20.60 -11.67 37.20
C THR A 135 20.99 -10.21 37.10
N VAL A 136 21.29 -9.62 38.22
CA VAL A 136 21.90 -8.31 38.42
C VAL A 136 23.25 -8.28 37.74
N SER A 137 23.41 -7.48 36.71
CA SER A 137 24.72 -6.94 36.31
C SER A 137 25.17 -5.97 37.41
N GLN A 138 26.33 -6.21 38.01
CA GLN A 138 26.81 -5.56 39.23
C GLN A 138 27.04 -4.03 39.15
N ASN A 139 26.66 -3.33 38.07
CA ASN A 139 26.93 -1.89 37.93
C ASN A 139 25.84 -1.06 37.24
N GLN A 140 24.66 -1.55 36.94
CA GLN A 140 23.54 -0.74 36.46
C GLN A 140 22.24 -1.21 37.11
N LEU A 141 21.45 -0.25 37.63
CA LEU A 141 20.05 -0.45 38.03
C LEU A 141 19.21 -0.74 36.78
N VAL A 142 19.27 -1.98 36.28
CA VAL A 142 18.34 -2.45 35.25
C VAL A 142 17.04 -2.79 35.98
N PRO A 143 15.89 -2.23 35.59
CA PRO A 143 14.61 -2.60 36.18
C PRO A 143 14.41 -4.11 36.02
N CYS A 144 14.17 -4.81 37.11
CA CYS A 144 13.80 -6.23 37.09
C CYS A 144 12.42 -6.33 36.44
N VAL A 145 12.33 -6.90 35.21
CA VAL A 145 11.06 -7.19 34.57
C VAL A 145 10.67 -8.60 34.93
N GLU A 146 9.55 -8.72 35.59
CA GLU A 146 8.91 -10.00 35.79
C GLU A 146 8.02 -10.35 34.60
N TRP A 147 7.85 -11.62 34.29
CA TRP A 147 6.93 -12.04 33.22
C TRP A 147 5.51 -11.52 33.47
N SER A 148 5.11 -11.37 34.73
CA SER A 148 3.86 -10.75 35.17
C SER A 148 3.63 -9.32 34.66
N ASP A 149 4.70 -8.66 34.18
CA ASP A 149 4.65 -7.33 33.60
C ASP A 149 4.64 -7.33 32.06
N MET A 150 4.69 -8.51 31.43
CA MET A 150 4.74 -8.62 29.96
C MET A 150 3.34 -8.87 29.37
N VAL A 151 3.06 -8.23 28.24
CA VAL A 151 1.83 -8.38 27.46
C VAL A 151 2.18 -8.89 26.07
N CYS A 152 1.48 -9.92 25.63
CA CYS A 152 1.69 -10.56 24.33
C CYS A 152 0.64 -10.07 23.33
N PHE A 153 1.11 -9.63 22.17
CA PHE A 153 0.29 -9.23 21.03
C PHE A 153 0.44 -10.26 19.92
N TYR A 154 -0.68 -10.79 19.45
CA TYR A 154 -0.74 -11.72 18.33
C TYR A 154 -1.35 -10.99 17.15
N LEU A 155 -0.59 -10.87 16.07
CA LEU A 155 -0.96 -10.13 14.87
C LEU A 155 -1.02 -11.08 13.68
N GLY A 156 -1.99 -10.91 12.80
CA GLY A 156 -2.10 -11.73 11.60
C GLY A 156 -0.86 -11.67 10.70
N CYS A 157 -0.70 -12.72 9.90
CA CYS A 157 0.45 -12.90 9.02
C CYS A 157 0.02 -13.24 7.60
N SER A 158 0.76 -12.77 6.60
CA SER A 158 0.51 -13.03 5.18
C SER A 158 0.62 -14.51 4.79
N PHE A 159 1.23 -15.36 5.61
CA PHE A 159 1.23 -16.82 5.37
C PHE A 159 -0.19 -17.40 5.45
N GLY A 160 -1.11 -16.76 6.19
CA GLY A 160 -2.51 -17.15 6.27
C GLY A 160 -3.27 -17.06 4.95
N PHE A 161 -2.88 -16.21 3.99
CA PHE A 161 -3.55 -16.13 2.70
C PHE A 161 -2.84 -16.93 1.58
N GLU A 162 -1.62 -17.44 1.79
CA GLU A 162 -0.87 -18.15 0.73
C GLU A 162 -1.58 -19.41 0.23
N GLY A 163 -2.28 -20.11 1.13
CA GLY A 163 -3.14 -21.24 0.74
C GLY A 163 -4.28 -20.83 -0.18
N SER A 164 -4.89 -19.66 0.07
CA SER A 164 -5.96 -19.09 -0.75
C SER A 164 -5.45 -18.65 -2.13
N LEU A 165 -4.26 -18.04 -2.20
CA LEU A 165 -3.60 -17.71 -3.47
C LEU A 165 -3.37 -18.95 -4.34
N LYS A 166 -2.80 -20.02 -3.76
CA LYS A 166 -2.58 -21.29 -4.46
C LYS A 166 -3.88 -21.91 -4.99
N LYS A 167 -4.94 -21.92 -4.17
CA LYS A 167 -6.27 -22.42 -4.57
C LYS A 167 -6.87 -21.61 -5.74
N ALA A 168 -6.59 -20.31 -5.80
CA ALA A 168 -7.01 -19.42 -6.89
C ALA A 168 -6.11 -19.50 -8.14
N GLY A 169 -5.13 -20.40 -8.17
CA GLY A 169 -4.21 -20.56 -9.31
C GLY A 169 -3.09 -19.50 -9.35
N VAL A 170 -2.90 -18.74 -8.28
CA VAL A 170 -1.82 -17.75 -8.17
C VAL A 170 -0.56 -18.45 -7.67
N VAL A 171 0.49 -18.39 -8.47
CA VAL A 171 1.80 -18.94 -8.11
C VAL A 171 2.46 -18.03 -7.06
N VAL A 172 2.90 -18.62 -5.95
CA VAL A 172 3.65 -17.90 -4.91
C VAL A 172 5.14 -18.04 -5.21
N ARG A 173 5.71 -17.04 -5.92
CA ARG A 173 7.07 -17.10 -6.50
C ARG A 173 8.18 -17.34 -5.48
N ASN A 174 8.10 -16.74 -4.29
CA ASN A 174 9.11 -16.99 -3.25
C ASN A 174 9.14 -18.48 -2.84
N VAL A 175 7.98 -19.12 -2.74
CA VAL A 175 7.90 -20.56 -2.40
C VAL A 175 8.44 -21.40 -3.55
N GLU A 176 8.09 -21.08 -4.81
CA GLU A 176 8.61 -21.75 -6.01
C GLU A 176 10.15 -21.68 -6.10
N GLN A 177 10.71 -20.51 -5.71
CA GLN A 177 12.17 -20.27 -5.72
C GLN A 177 12.87 -20.77 -4.45
N GLY A 178 12.16 -21.36 -3.48
CA GLY A 178 12.72 -21.80 -2.20
C GLY A 178 13.27 -20.66 -1.35
N ARG A 179 12.70 -19.46 -1.46
CA ARG A 179 13.13 -18.22 -0.78
C ARG A 179 12.08 -17.75 0.21
N ASN A 180 12.52 -17.00 1.21
CA ASN A 180 11.60 -16.26 2.08
C ASN A 180 11.04 -15.05 1.32
N VAL A 181 9.82 -14.61 1.69
CA VAL A 181 9.19 -13.46 1.04
C VAL A 181 10.03 -12.19 1.21
N SER A 182 10.19 -11.41 0.14
CA SER A 182 10.86 -10.11 0.18
C SER A 182 10.03 -9.08 0.94
N MET A 183 10.64 -8.32 1.85
CA MET A 183 9.97 -7.29 2.63
C MET A 183 10.77 -5.99 2.59
N TYR A 184 10.07 -4.85 2.46
CA TYR A 184 10.67 -3.54 2.25
C TYR A 184 10.08 -2.50 3.20
N LYS A 185 10.93 -1.63 3.74
CA LYS A 185 10.54 -0.39 4.39
C LYS A 185 10.12 0.62 3.33
N THR A 186 8.97 1.22 3.52
CA THR A 186 8.46 2.24 2.58
C THR A 186 8.68 3.64 3.10
N ALA A 187 8.46 4.64 2.24
CA ALA A 187 8.38 6.05 2.64
C ALA A 187 7.03 6.43 3.28
N VAL A 188 6.06 5.51 3.29
CA VAL A 188 4.71 5.75 3.82
C VAL A 188 4.73 5.64 5.35
N PRO A 189 4.37 6.69 6.10
CA PRO A 189 4.32 6.62 7.55
C PRO A 189 3.07 5.89 8.04
N CYS A 190 3.19 5.13 9.12
CA CYS A 190 2.05 4.64 9.88
C CYS A 190 1.41 5.77 10.71
N ILE A 191 0.14 5.59 11.07
CA ILE A 191 -0.55 6.48 12.00
C ILE A 191 0.09 6.29 13.39
N ARG A 192 0.64 7.38 13.94
CA ARG A 192 1.31 7.38 15.25
C ARG A 192 0.30 7.15 16.38
N ALA A 193 0.71 6.41 17.42
CA ALA A 193 -0.03 6.26 18.67
C ALA A 193 0.94 6.27 19.87
N GLY A 194 0.77 7.21 20.78
CA GLY A 194 1.66 7.41 21.91
C GLY A 194 3.11 7.53 21.49
N VAL A 195 3.95 6.63 21.96
CA VAL A 195 5.39 6.58 21.64
C VAL A 195 5.68 5.80 20.34
N PHE A 196 4.72 5.02 19.82
CA PHE A 196 4.92 4.20 18.63
C PHE A 196 4.76 4.99 17.35
N ASN A 197 5.76 4.87 16.48
CA ASN A 197 5.81 5.42 15.14
C ASN A 197 6.76 4.58 14.29
N SER A 198 6.38 4.26 13.06
CA SER A 198 7.24 3.54 12.12
C SER A 198 6.83 3.82 10.67
N PRO A 199 7.72 3.61 9.69
CA PRO A 199 7.29 3.45 8.31
C PRO A 199 6.45 2.17 8.18
N LEU A 200 5.55 2.15 7.20
CA LEU A 200 4.88 0.94 6.75
C LEU A 200 5.93 -0.01 6.16
N VAL A 201 5.95 -1.25 6.60
CA VAL A 201 6.68 -2.33 5.92
C VAL A 201 5.71 -3.10 5.04
N VAL A 202 6.14 -3.43 3.84
CA VAL A 202 5.35 -4.22 2.88
C VAL A 202 6.08 -5.52 2.54
N SER A 203 5.31 -6.58 2.29
CA SER A 203 5.80 -7.79 1.65
C SER A 203 5.46 -7.77 0.16
N MET A 204 6.39 -8.13 -0.71
CA MET A 204 6.18 -8.14 -2.15
C MET A 204 6.11 -9.58 -2.68
N ARG A 205 5.13 -9.82 -3.53
CA ARG A 205 5.06 -11.04 -4.33
C ARG A 205 4.86 -10.68 -5.80
N PRO A 206 5.70 -11.20 -6.71
CA PRO A 206 5.44 -11.14 -8.13
C PRO A 206 4.19 -11.96 -8.47
N VAL A 207 3.24 -11.36 -9.17
CA VAL A 207 1.97 -12.00 -9.57
C VAL A 207 1.80 -11.87 -11.08
N PRO A 208 1.58 -12.97 -11.81
CA PRO A 208 1.31 -12.91 -13.25
C PRO A 208 0.06 -12.06 -13.53
N TYR A 209 0.16 -11.14 -14.50
CA TYR A 209 -0.92 -10.21 -14.85
C TYR A 209 -2.30 -10.89 -15.02
N PRO A 210 -2.44 -12.06 -15.72
CA PRO A 210 -3.76 -12.68 -15.94
C PRO A 210 -4.48 -13.13 -14.66
N VAL A 211 -3.77 -13.31 -13.55
CA VAL A 211 -4.34 -13.76 -12.26
C VAL A 211 -4.30 -12.69 -11.18
N LEU A 212 -4.01 -11.44 -11.57
CA LEU A 212 -3.88 -10.33 -10.64
C LEU A 212 -5.19 -10.05 -9.89
N ASP A 213 -6.33 -10.02 -10.59
CA ASP A 213 -7.65 -9.84 -9.97
C ASP A 213 -7.97 -10.95 -8.97
N ALA A 214 -7.65 -12.20 -9.30
CA ALA A 214 -7.84 -13.32 -8.38
C ALA A 214 -7.00 -13.16 -7.11
N ALA A 215 -5.74 -12.71 -7.23
CA ALA A 215 -4.88 -12.43 -6.09
C ALA A 215 -5.45 -11.34 -5.18
N VAL A 216 -5.96 -10.26 -5.77
CA VAL A 216 -6.61 -9.16 -5.02
C VAL A 216 -7.85 -9.65 -4.29
N GLN A 217 -8.73 -10.35 -4.99
CA GLN A 217 -10.01 -10.84 -4.45
C GLN A 217 -9.80 -11.78 -3.26
N VAL A 218 -8.97 -12.81 -3.42
CA VAL A 218 -8.76 -13.81 -2.36
C VAL A 218 -8.06 -13.23 -1.14
N THR A 219 -7.15 -12.27 -1.31
CA THR A 219 -6.50 -11.63 -0.17
C THR A 219 -7.40 -10.59 0.50
N HIS A 220 -8.22 -9.86 -0.27
CA HIS A 220 -9.24 -8.96 0.28
C HIS A 220 -10.17 -9.67 1.26
N LEU A 221 -10.53 -10.92 0.99
CA LEU A 221 -11.37 -11.74 1.87
C LEU A 221 -10.67 -12.20 3.16
N ASN A 222 -9.39 -11.90 3.32
CA ASN A 222 -8.58 -12.27 4.49
C ASN A 222 -8.02 -11.03 5.23
N PRO A 223 -8.87 -10.15 5.79
CA PRO A 223 -8.41 -8.93 6.48
C PRO A 223 -7.54 -9.21 7.69
N GLN A 224 -7.71 -10.38 8.32
CA GLN A 224 -6.88 -10.85 9.44
C GLN A 224 -5.46 -11.28 9.01
N ALA A 225 -5.24 -11.46 7.70
CA ALA A 225 -3.94 -11.73 7.11
C ALA A 225 -3.52 -10.56 6.18
N HIS A 226 -3.73 -9.33 6.63
CA HIS A 226 -3.41 -8.06 5.98
C HIS A 226 -4.39 -7.58 4.89
N GLY A 227 -5.35 -8.39 4.45
CA GLY A 227 -6.36 -7.99 3.46
C GLY A 227 -5.80 -7.83 2.03
N ALA A 228 -6.41 -6.93 1.26
CA ALA A 228 -6.00 -6.62 -0.10
C ALA A 228 -4.60 -5.98 -0.16
N PRO A 229 -3.93 -6.03 -1.33
CA PRO A 229 -2.69 -5.29 -1.56
C PRO A 229 -2.85 -3.80 -1.26
N VAL A 230 -1.79 -3.18 -0.76
CA VAL A 230 -1.73 -1.73 -0.51
C VAL A 230 -1.16 -0.97 -1.72
N HIS A 231 -0.42 -1.66 -2.59
CA HIS A 231 0.12 -1.12 -3.83
C HIS A 231 0.34 -2.22 -4.86
N ILE A 232 0.16 -1.88 -6.14
CA ILE A 232 0.37 -2.79 -7.28
C ILE A 232 1.08 -2.00 -8.37
N GLY A 233 2.28 -2.45 -8.75
CA GLY A 233 3.06 -1.84 -9.81
C GLY A 233 4.43 -1.35 -9.35
N ASP A 234 4.86 -0.20 -9.85
CA ASP A 234 6.19 0.35 -9.63
C ASP A 234 6.45 0.63 -8.14
N ALA A 235 7.51 0.02 -7.62
CA ALA A 235 7.92 0.12 -6.23
C ALA A 235 8.38 1.55 -5.83
N ALA A 236 8.77 2.36 -6.79
CA ALA A 236 9.19 3.75 -6.56
C ALA A 236 8.10 4.60 -5.90
N PHE A 237 6.81 4.31 -6.16
CA PHE A 237 5.68 4.96 -5.46
C PHE A 237 5.64 4.73 -3.95
N LEU A 238 6.25 3.64 -3.49
CA LEU A 238 6.41 3.34 -2.07
C LEU A 238 7.76 3.83 -1.50
N GLY A 239 8.60 4.48 -2.32
CA GLY A 239 9.95 4.89 -1.96
C GLY A 239 10.98 3.76 -1.98
N ILE A 240 10.65 2.60 -2.57
CA ILE A 240 11.54 1.45 -2.71
C ILE A 240 12.35 1.63 -3.99
N GLN A 241 13.67 1.72 -3.86
CA GLN A 241 14.57 2.02 -4.97
C GLN A 241 15.04 0.78 -5.74
N ASP A 242 15.15 -0.38 -5.08
CA ASP A 242 15.75 -1.59 -5.65
C ASP A 242 15.10 -2.85 -5.06
N LEU A 243 14.30 -3.54 -5.87
CA LEU A 243 13.63 -4.78 -5.48
C LEU A 243 14.61 -5.96 -5.26
N SER A 244 15.84 -5.86 -5.75
CA SER A 244 16.87 -6.89 -5.50
C SER A 244 17.50 -6.81 -4.10
N LYS A 245 17.18 -5.75 -3.33
CA LYS A 245 17.74 -5.48 -1.99
C LYS A 245 16.64 -5.30 -0.94
N PRO A 246 15.91 -6.37 -0.58
CA PRO A 246 14.91 -6.28 0.47
C PRO A 246 15.56 -5.97 1.83
N ASP A 247 14.83 -5.22 2.68
CA ASP A 247 15.25 -4.97 4.07
C ASP A 247 15.18 -6.24 4.92
N TYR A 248 14.24 -7.16 4.58
CA TYR A 248 14.04 -8.45 5.25
C TYR A 248 13.66 -9.52 4.24
N GLY A 249 13.92 -10.78 4.58
CA GLY A 249 13.68 -11.91 3.69
C GLY A 249 14.74 -12.01 2.60
N ASP A 250 14.38 -12.67 1.50
CA ASP A 250 15.27 -12.91 0.36
C ASP A 250 14.77 -12.14 -0.86
N PRO A 251 15.65 -11.73 -1.78
CA PRO A 251 15.22 -11.19 -3.07
C PRO A 251 14.48 -12.26 -3.87
N VAL A 252 13.33 -11.89 -4.44
CA VAL A 252 12.49 -12.78 -5.26
C VAL A 252 12.51 -12.29 -6.70
N ASP A 253 12.84 -13.19 -7.64
CA ASP A 253 12.94 -12.84 -9.05
C ASP A 253 11.55 -12.70 -9.68
N LEU A 254 11.37 -11.67 -10.51
CA LEU A 254 10.19 -11.47 -11.33
C LEU A 254 10.37 -12.20 -12.67
N HIS A 255 9.35 -12.94 -13.11
CA HIS A 255 9.32 -13.52 -14.43
C HIS A 255 8.68 -12.54 -15.44
N PRO A 256 8.93 -12.70 -16.76
CA PRO A 256 8.26 -11.89 -17.76
C PRO A 256 6.72 -11.94 -17.63
N GLY A 257 6.08 -10.77 -17.54
CA GLY A 257 4.64 -10.65 -17.33
C GLY A 257 4.18 -10.68 -15.87
N ASP A 258 5.10 -10.81 -14.91
CA ASP A 258 4.78 -10.62 -13.49
C ASP A 258 4.68 -9.12 -13.15
N VAL A 259 3.73 -8.81 -12.29
CA VAL A 259 3.54 -7.48 -11.70
C VAL A 259 3.94 -7.55 -10.23
N PRO A 260 4.78 -6.63 -9.73
CA PRO A 260 5.08 -6.58 -8.30
C PRO A 260 3.83 -6.11 -7.54
N VAL A 261 3.41 -6.93 -6.58
CA VAL A 261 2.24 -6.67 -5.74
C VAL A 261 2.68 -6.60 -4.28
N PHE A 262 2.25 -5.58 -3.57
CA PHE A 262 2.69 -5.26 -2.23
C PHE A 262 1.54 -5.34 -1.24
N TRP A 263 1.72 -6.15 -0.21
CA TRP A 263 0.81 -6.24 0.94
C TRP A 263 1.45 -5.61 2.17
N ALA A 264 0.63 -4.99 3.00
CA ALA A 264 1.09 -4.59 4.32
C ALA A 264 1.68 -5.78 5.08
N CYS A 265 2.68 -5.57 5.92
CA CYS A 265 3.45 -6.64 6.56
C CYS A 265 3.55 -6.44 8.08
N GLY A 266 3.42 -7.54 8.83
CA GLY A 266 3.54 -7.55 10.29
C GLY A 266 4.91 -7.15 10.83
N VAL A 267 5.96 -7.16 10.02
CA VAL A 267 7.28 -6.62 10.37
C VAL A 267 7.22 -5.12 10.72
N THR A 268 6.17 -4.40 10.30
CA THR A 268 5.87 -3.03 10.75
C THR A 268 5.83 -2.93 12.29
N ALA A 269 5.32 -3.97 12.98
CA ALA A 269 5.32 -4.03 14.43
C ALA A 269 6.74 -4.01 15.01
N LEU A 270 7.65 -4.75 14.37
CA LEU A 270 9.05 -4.81 14.77
C LEU A 270 9.74 -3.46 14.62
N GLU A 271 9.52 -2.78 13.49
CA GLU A 271 10.07 -1.43 13.27
C GLU A 271 9.56 -0.44 14.34
N ALA A 272 8.27 -0.50 14.67
CA ALA A 272 7.69 0.33 15.72
C ALA A 272 8.32 0.05 17.09
N VAL A 273 8.54 -1.21 17.44
CA VAL A 273 9.19 -1.63 18.69
C VAL A 273 10.65 -1.15 18.74
N VAL A 274 11.41 -1.38 17.69
CA VAL A 274 12.81 -0.96 17.60
C VAL A 274 12.94 0.57 17.73
N SER A 275 12.05 1.33 17.08
CA SER A 275 12.06 2.80 17.14
C SER A 275 11.75 3.35 18.55
N THR A 276 10.94 2.63 19.33
CA THR A 276 10.53 3.02 20.70
C THR A 276 11.61 2.73 21.74
N LYS A 277 12.59 1.87 21.40
CA LYS A 277 13.71 1.47 22.27
C LYS A 277 13.28 1.01 23.65
N PRO A 278 12.36 0.04 23.76
CA PRO A 278 12.01 -0.52 25.05
C PRO A 278 13.23 -1.20 25.67
N TYR A 279 13.39 -1.07 26.99
CA TYR A 279 14.52 -1.69 27.67
C TYR A 279 14.51 -3.22 27.54
N LEU A 280 13.35 -3.85 27.33
CA LEU A 280 13.20 -5.27 26.99
C LEU A 280 11.95 -5.48 26.13
N ALA A 281 12.09 -6.20 25.04
CA ALA A 281 10.98 -6.70 24.23
C ALA A 281 11.36 -8.05 23.59
N PHE A 282 10.33 -8.81 23.21
CA PHE A 282 10.53 -10.05 22.46
C PHE A 282 9.65 -10.05 21.23
N SER A 283 10.11 -10.75 20.18
CA SER A 283 9.29 -11.09 19.03
C SER A 283 9.62 -12.51 18.54
N HIS A 284 8.78 -13.05 17.67
CA HIS A 284 9.18 -14.21 16.85
C HIS A 284 10.32 -13.82 15.91
N SER A 285 11.14 -14.77 15.48
CA SER A 285 12.08 -14.57 14.37
C SER A 285 11.33 -14.60 13.03
N PRO A 286 11.77 -13.84 12.01
CA PRO A 286 11.19 -13.89 10.67
C PRO A 286 11.10 -15.32 10.14
N GLY A 287 9.91 -15.70 9.66
CA GLY A 287 9.64 -17.07 9.20
C GLY A 287 9.30 -18.08 10.30
N CYS A 288 9.37 -17.71 11.58
CA CYS A 288 9.06 -18.57 12.74
C CYS A 288 7.79 -18.11 13.44
N MET A 289 6.65 -18.21 12.74
CA MET A 289 5.37 -17.67 13.23
C MET A 289 4.77 -18.55 14.34
N PHE A 290 3.89 -17.95 15.14
CA PHE A 290 3.04 -18.72 16.05
C PHE A 290 1.91 -19.40 15.26
N LEU A 291 1.78 -20.73 15.40
CA LEU A 291 0.77 -21.52 14.70
C LEU A 291 -0.53 -21.53 15.51
N THR A 292 -1.64 -21.05 14.93
CA THR A 292 -2.96 -21.03 15.59
C THR A 292 -3.81 -22.22 15.16
N ASP A 293 -4.87 -22.53 15.93
CA ASP A 293 -5.88 -23.52 15.60
C ASP A 293 -7.03 -22.93 14.76
N LEU A 294 -6.93 -21.63 14.38
CA LEU A 294 -7.91 -20.93 13.57
C LEU A 294 -7.77 -21.33 12.11
N GLN A 295 -8.83 -21.88 11.51
CA GLN A 295 -8.85 -22.20 10.08
C GLN A 295 -9.06 -20.92 9.22
N ASP A 296 -8.48 -20.88 8.03
CA ASP A 296 -8.59 -19.78 7.08
C ASP A 296 -10.05 -19.41 6.72
N SER A 297 -10.96 -20.40 6.75
CA SER A 297 -12.38 -20.21 6.45
C SER A 297 -13.20 -19.59 7.60
N PHE A 298 -12.62 -19.42 8.81
CA PHE A 298 -13.34 -18.93 10.00
C PHE A 298 -13.24 -17.42 10.22
N LEU A 299 -12.48 -16.69 9.42
CA LEU A 299 -12.17 -15.28 9.65
C LEU A 299 -13.29 -14.28 9.24
N GLY A 300 -14.47 -14.77 8.88
CA GLY A 300 -15.61 -13.92 8.52
C GLY A 300 -16.45 -13.38 9.69
N CYS A 301 -16.30 -13.83 10.94
CA CYS A 301 -17.20 -13.37 12.01
C CYS A 301 -16.71 -13.71 13.43
N HIS A 302 -16.00 -12.79 14.07
CA HIS A 302 -15.98 -12.67 15.52
C HIS A 302 -16.22 -11.22 15.95
N THR A 303 -17.42 -10.73 15.71
CA THR A 303 -18.08 -9.82 16.63
C THR A 303 -18.94 -10.70 17.55
N SER A 304 -18.77 -10.47 18.86
CA SER A 304 -19.51 -11.12 19.93
C SER A 304 -21.01 -10.92 19.80
N ASP A 305 -21.67 -11.75 19.00
CA ASP A 305 -23.11 -12.01 19.16
C ASP A 305 -23.47 -13.35 18.50
N SER A 306 -23.87 -14.28 19.35
CA SER A 306 -24.31 -15.62 19.02
C SER A 306 -25.67 -15.62 18.30
N LYS A 307 -25.67 -15.37 16.99
CA LYS A 307 -26.73 -15.85 16.11
C LYS A 307 -26.05 -16.36 14.83
N LYS A 308 -26.33 -17.64 14.51
CA LYS A 308 -25.93 -18.29 13.26
C LYS A 308 -26.38 -17.42 12.09
N SER A 309 -25.53 -16.52 11.62
CA SER A 309 -25.69 -15.82 10.36
C SER A 309 -24.80 -16.51 9.32
N GLN A 310 -25.38 -16.89 8.21
CA GLN A 310 -24.64 -17.22 6.99
C GLN A 310 -23.57 -16.13 6.77
N PRO A 311 -22.39 -16.48 6.22
CA PRO A 311 -21.42 -15.46 5.81
C PRO A 311 -22.19 -14.45 4.94
N PRO A 312 -21.99 -13.14 5.15
CA PRO A 312 -22.64 -12.15 4.31
C PRO A 312 -22.31 -12.51 2.86
N SER A 313 -23.33 -12.67 2.04
CA SER A 313 -23.12 -12.81 0.61
C SER A 313 -22.39 -11.54 0.19
N LEU A 314 -21.12 -11.68 -0.19
CA LEU A 314 -20.32 -10.55 -0.65
C LEU A 314 -21.04 -10.01 -1.87
N THR A 315 -21.63 -8.81 -1.72
CA THR A 315 -22.19 -8.10 -2.84
C THR A 315 -21.07 -7.77 -3.81
N PRO A 316 -21.30 -7.71 -5.13
CA PRO A 316 -20.28 -7.34 -6.11
C PRO A 316 -19.54 -6.05 -5.75
N ASP A 317 -20.16 -5.14 -5.03
CA ASP A 317 -19.60 -3.87 -4.56
C ASP A 317 -18.49 -4.01 -3.50
N VAL A 318 -18.37 -5.15 -2.86
CA VAL A 318 -17.37 -5.38 -1.78
C VAL A 318 -16.04 -5.87 -2.36
N ILE A 319 -16.07 -6.52 -3.53
CA ILE A 319 -14.86 -7.07 -4.16
C ILE A 319 -14.27 -5.99 -5.09
N PRO A 320 -13.06 -5.48 -4.82
CA PRO A 320 -12.44 -4.48 -5.68
C PRO A 320 -11.97 -5.09 -7.01
N LEU A 321 -12.08 -4.29 -8.07
CA LEU A 321 -11.47 -4.58 -9.37
C LEU A 321 -10.09 -3.95 -9.44
N CYS A 322 -9.15 -4.65 -10.05
CA CYS A 322 -7.82 -4.15 -10.30
C CYS A 322 -7.78 -3.45 -11.67
N VAL A 323 -7.67 -2.13 -11.68
CA VAL A 323 -7.69 -1.30 -12.90
C VAL A 323 -6.32 -0.71 -13.14
N GLN A 324 -5.73 -0.98 -14.31
CA GLN A 324 -4.47 -0.37 -14.70
C GLN A 324 -4.65 1.12 -15.00
N ILE A 325 -3.94 1.98 -14.27
CA ILE A 325 -3.93 3.44 -14.48
C ILE A 325 -2.89 3.83 -15.51
N SER A 326 -1.67 3.30 -15.40
CA SER A 326 -0.52 3.64 -16.24
C SER A 326 0.34 2.41 -16.52
N GLN A 327 1.01 2.41 -17.68
CA GLN A 327 2.01 1.39 -18.02
C GLN A 327 3.44 1.85 -17.76
N ASN A 328 3.66 3.13 -17.80
CA ASN A 328 4.97 3.72 -17.53
C ASN A 328 4.81 5.05 -16.81
N PRO A 329 5.06 5.09 -15.49
CA PRO A 329 5.34 3.95 -14.62
C PRO A 329 4.16 2.97 -14.50
N LEU A 330 4.45 1.69 -14.25
CA LEU A 330 3.41 0.67 -14.09
C LEU A 330 2.63 0.92 -12.79
N PHE A 331 1.32 1.16 -12.90
CA PHE A 331 0.49 1.49 -11.76
C PHE A 331 -0.95 0.98 -11.91
N TYR A 332 -1.49 0.39 -10.83
CA TYR A 332 -2.85 -0.14 -10.74
C TYR A 332 -3.58 0.46 -9.55
N SER A 333 -4.90 0.62 -9.69
CA SER A 333 -5.81 1.00 -8.62
C SER A 333 -6.77 -0.14 -8.28
N LEU A 334 -7.14 -0.21 -7.01
CA LEU A 334 -8.26 -1.02 -6.55
C LEU A 334 -9.51 -0.14 -6.48
N ALA A 335 -10.51 -0.42 -7.30
CA ALA A 335 -11.73 0.36 -7.38
C ALA A 335 -12.96 -0.53 -7.15
N SER A 336 -14.03 0.02 -6.56
CA SER A 336 -15.29 -0.73 -6.44
C SER A 336 -15.92 -0.93 -7.82
N GLN A 337 -16.54 -2.08 -8.03
CA GLN A 337 -17.24 -2.38 -9.28
C GLN A 337 -18.28 -1.33 -9.62
N THR A 338 -19.06 -0.88 -8.64
CA THR A 338 -20.07 0.17 -8.83
C THR A 338 -19.47 1.49 -9.29
N ALA A 339 -18.30 1.90 -8.74
CA ALA A 339 -17.63 3.11 -9.17
C ALA A 339 -17.15 2.99 -10.62
N VAL A 340 -16.54 1.86 -10.99
CA VAL A 340 -16.09 1.59 -12.36
C VAL A 340 -17.26 1.64 -13.34
N GLU A 341 -18.37 0.97 -13.03
CA GLU A 341 -19.57 0.96 -13.86
C GLU A 341 -20.17 2.36 -14.05
N LYS A 342 -20.27 3.15 -12.97
CA LYS A 342 -20.75 4.55 -13.06
C LYS A 342 -19.87 5.42 -13.93
N ILE A 343 -18.54 5.32 -13.79
CA ILE A 343 -17.62 6.10 -14.60
C ILE A 343 -17.71 5.68 -16.07
N ARG A 344 -17.82 4.38 -16.35
CA ARG A 344 -18.03 3.89 -17.72
C ARG A 344 -19.36 4.35 -18.33
N GLN A 345 -20.41 4.49 -17.53
CA GLN A 345 -21.67 5.09 -18.01
C GLN A 345 -21.48 6.57 -18.38
N LEU A 346 -20.71 7.34 -17.60
CA LEU A 346 -20.36 8.71 -17.97
C LEU A 346 -19.48 8.76 -19.22
N ASP A 347 -18.56 7.83 -19.36
CA ASP A 347 -17.68 7.68 -20.53
C ASP A 347 -18.51 7.50 -21.83
N VAL A 348 -19.56 6.67 -21.79
CA VAL A 348 -20.48 6.51 -22.91
C VAL A 348 -21.19 7.82 -23.25
N ILE A 349 -21.64 8.60 -22.24
CA ILE A 349 -22.36 9.86 -22.45
C ILE A 349 -21.46 10.92 -23.09
N ILE A 350 -20.23 11.08 -22.57
CA ILE A 350 -19.30 12.08 -23.13
C ILE A 350 -18.71 11.65 -24.48
N GLY A 351 -18.71 10.35 -24.79
CA GLY A 351 -18.29 9.80 -26.08
C GLY A 351 -19.33 9.99 -27.20
N GLU A 352 -20.57 10.42 -26.87
CA GLU A 352 -21.53 10.84 -27.88
C GLU A 352 -21.09 12.17 -28.50
N ASP A 353 -21.20 12.29 -29.82
CA ASP A 353 -20.81 13.50 -30.56
C ASP A 353 -22.03 14.11 -31.27
N PRO A 354 -23.00 14.66 -30.51
CA PRO A 354 -24.23 15.21 -31.11
C PRO A 354 -23.97 16.43 -31.98
N GLY A 355 -22.86 17.12 -31.73
CA GLY A 355 -22.44 18.28 -32.52
C GLY A 355 -21.62 17.96 -33.78
N LEU A 356 -21.35 16.66 -34.02
CA LEU A 356 -20.52 16.17 -35.14
C LEU A 356 -19.15 16.87 -35.21
N ARG A 357 -18.54 17.14 -34.05
CA ARG A 357 -17.23 17.78 -33.89
C ARG A 357 -16.05 16.84 -34.07
N GLY A 358 -16.29 15.56 -34.28
CA GLY A 358 -15.24 14.52 -34.43
C GLY A 358 -14.71 13.94 -33.12
N ILE A 359 -15.28 14.28 -31.96
CA ILE A 359 -14.88 13.80 -30.63
C ILE A 359 -14.88 12.27 -30.58
N LYS A 360 -15.87 11.64 -31.22
CA LYS A 360 -16.02 10.19 -31.23
C LYS A 360 -14.79 9.45 -31.79
N ALA A 361 -14.08 10.06 -32.74
CA ALA A 361 -12.87 9.49 -33.33
C ALA A 361 -11.66 9.55 -32.38
N LEU A 362 -11.69 10.47 -31.40
CA LEU A 362 -10.63 10.65 -30.39
C LEU A 362 -10.90 9.90 -29.10
N PHE A 363 -12.09 9.31 -28.97
CA PHE A 363 -12.50 8.63 -27.76
C PHE A 363 -11.70 7.34 -27.55
N ILE A 364 -11.04 7.22 -26.41
CA ILE A 364 -10.32 6.03 -25.97
C ILE A 364 -11.06 5.47 -24.75
N GLN A 365 -11.50 4.24 -24.86
CA GLN A 365 -12.25 3.57 -23.81
C GLN A 365 -11.44 3.52 -22.49
N ASP A 366 -12.15 3.75 -21.36
CA ASP A 366 -11.60 3.74 -20.01
C ASP A 366 -10.57 4.85 -19.68
N GLU A 367 -10.32 5.83 -20.57
CA GLU A 367 -9.42 6.95 -20.24
C GLU A 367 -10.02 7.85 -19.14
N LEU A 368 -11.32 8.11 -19.14
CA LEU A 368 -11.99 8.81 -18.05
C LEU A 368 -11.85 8.04 -16.73
N LEU A 369 -11.99 6.72 -16.77
CA LEU A 369 -11.80 5.85 -15.59
C LEU A 369 -10.37 5.96 -15.05
N ARG A 370 -9.36 5.85 -15.92
CA ARG A 370 -7.94 5.99 -15.53
C ARG A 370 -7.66 7.36 -14.94
N SER A 371 -8.17 8.43 -15.55
CA SER A 371 -8.04 9.81 -15.05
C SER A 371 -8.67 9.99 -13.68
N CYS A 372 -9.89 9.48 -13.47
CA CYS A 372 -10.57 9.55 -12.18
C CYS A 372 -9.79 8.80 -11.09
N LEU A 373 -9.27 7.62 -11.41
CA LEU A 373 -8.49 6.83 -10.47
C LEU A 373 -7.13 7.48 -10.16
N ALA A 374 -6.43 8.01 -11.17
CA ALA A 374 -5.18 8.75 -10.97
C ALA A 374 -5.39 9.96 -10.06
N LEU A 375 -6.42 10.76 -10.31
CA LEU A 375 -6.82 11.89 -9.45
C LEU A 375 -7.21 11.44 -8.05
N SER A 376 -7.85 10.28 -7.90
CA SER A 376 -8.22 9.70 -6.60
C SER A 376 -6.98 9.42 -5.74
N HIS A 377 -5.92 8.90 -6.33
CA HIS A 377 -4.66 8.60 -5.65
C HIS A 377 -3.78 9.82 -5.40
N SER A 378 -3.93 10.88 -6.21
CA SER A 378 -3.09 12.06 -6.09
C SER A 378 -3.28 12.79 -4.76
N SER A 379 -2.23 13.44 -4.30
CA SER A 379 -2.21 14.31 -3.11
C SER A 379 -1.92 15.77 -3.48
N SER A 380 -1.14 16.00 -4.53
CA SER A 380 -0.72 17.31 -5.01
C SER A 380 -0.89 17.41 -6.53
N VAL A 381 -1.80 18.27 -6.98
CA VAL A 381 -2.22 18.38 -8.39
C VAL A 381 -1.86 19.74 -8.95
N ALA A 382 -1.20 19.75 -10.12
CA ALA A 382 -1.03 20.97 -10.91
C ALA A 382 -2.05 20.99 -12.06
N ILE A 383 -2.84 22.07 -12.16
CA ILE A 383 -3.86 22.24 -13.21
C ILE A 383 -3.42 23.39 -14.12
N THR A 384 -3.38 23.16 -15.43
CA THR A 384 -3.17 24.22 -16.42
C THR A 384 -4.38 24.36 -17.33
N THR A 385 -4.67 25.59 -17.73
CA THR A 385 -5.79 25.93 -18.63
C THR A 385 -5.50 27.18 -19.41
N GLY A 386 -6.24 27.39 -20.51
CA GLY A 386 -6.26 28.61 -21.29
C GLY A 386 -5.78 28.42 -22.73
N PHE A 387 -6.57 28.95 -23.67
CA PHE A 387 -6.30 28.92 -25.09
C PHE A 387 -6.46 30.32 -25.67
N PRO A 388 -5.51 30.82 -26.52
CA PRO A 388 -5.59 32.15 -27.15
C PRO A 388 -6.40 32.11 -28.45
N THR A 389 -7.70 31.86 -28.34
CA THR A 389 -8.62 31.77 -29.50
C THR A 389 -8.70 33.08 -30.28
N HIS A 390 -8.66 34.22 -29.56
CA HIS A 390 -8.78 35.55 -30.09
C HIS A 390 -7.41 36.17 -30.42
N TYR A 391 -6.55 35.42 -31.12
CA TYR A 391 -5.13 35.74 -31.35
C TYR A 391 -4.88 37.15 -32.00
N MET A 392 -5.91 37.80 -32.54
CA MET A 392 -5.84 39.15 -33.10
C MET A 392 -6.26 40.26 -32.12
N TYR A 393 -6.65 39.89 -30.89
CA TYR A 393 -7.14 40.83 -29.88
C TYR A 393 -6.25 40.82 -28.62
N SER A 394 -6.44 41.79 -27.75
CA SER A 394 -5.79 41.87 -26.45
C SER A 394 -6.84 42.08 -25.35
N PRO A 395 -7.00 41.16 -24.44
CA PRO A 395 -6.34 39.85 -24.31
C PRO A 395 -6.81 38.85 -25.38
N PRO A 396 -5.95 37.92 -25.81
CA PRO A 396 -6.30 36.91 -26.81
C PRO A 396 -7.05 35.70 -26.25
N ASP A 397 -7.20 35.61 -24.94
CA ASP A 397 -7.68 34.44 -24.23
C ASP A 397 -9.20 34.29 -24.30
N GLU A 398 -9.65 33.06 -24.41
CA GLU A 398 -11.04 32.67 -24.17
C GLU A 398 -11.26 32.29 -22.67
N THR A 399 -12.51 32.18 -22.27
CA THR A 399 -12.91 32.02 -20.88
C THR A 399 -13.59 30.69 -20.56
N ASP A 400 -13.63 29.72 -21.48
CA ASP A 400 -14.35 28.46 -21.25
C ASP A 400 -13.53 27.42 -20.45
N GLY A 401 -12.23 27.27 -20.64
CA GLY A 401 -11.38 26.38 -19.85
C GLY A 401 -11.27 26.73 -18.35
N PRO A 402 -11.02 28.00 -17.97
CA PRO A 402 -10.84 28.40 -16.58
C PRO A 402 -11.98 28.03 -15.61
N PRO A 403 -13.28 28.14 -15.94
CA PRO A 403 -14.35 27.69 -15.04
C PRO A 403 -14.29 26.18 -14.73
N GLY A 404 -13.96 25.35 -15.71
CA GLY A 404 -13.75 23.91 -15.52
C GLY A 404 -12.57 23.62 -14.59
N ALA A 405 -11.47 24.35 -14.77
CA ALA A 405 -10.30 24.26 -13.89
C ALA A 405 -10.62 24.64 -12.43
N ILE A 406 -11.38 25.73 -12.21
CA ILE A 406 -11.84 26.15 -10.88
C ILE A 406 -12.78 25.12 -10.26
N ALA A 407 -13.71 24.56 -11.04
CA ALA A 407 -14.64 23.52 -10.55
C ALA A 407 -13.87 22.27 -10.09
N MET A 408 -12.93 21.80 -10.90
CA MET A 408 -12.06 20.67 -10.55
C MET A 408 -11.22 20.98 -9.32
N ALA A 409 -10.57 22.13 -9.26
CA ALA A 409 -9.78 22.56 -8.13
C ALA A 409 -10.60 22.62 -6.83
N THR A 410 -11.85 23.14 -6.90
CA THR A 410 -12.77 23.17 -5.75
C THR A 410 -13.06 21.78 -5.22
N MET A 411 -13.33 20.81 -6.11
CA MET A 411 -13.56 19.41 -5.75
C MET A 411 -12.32 18.79 -5.10
N LEU A 412 -11.15 18.94 -5.71
CA LEU A 412 -9.89 18.38 -5.21
C LEU A 412 -9.53 18.93 -3.83
N LEU A 413 -9.68 20.25 -3.62
CA LEU A 413 -9.48 20.90 -2.32
C LEU A 413 -10.46 20.36 -1.27
N SER A 414 -11.71 20.10 -1.65
CA SER A 414 -12.71 19.54 -0.72
C SER A 414 -12.36 18.10 -0.28
N LEU A 415 -11.60 17.38 -1.11
CA LEU A 415 -11.05 16.07 -0.80
C LEU A 415 -9.71 16.13 -0.04
N GLY A 416 -9.29 17.32 0.39
CA GLY A 416 -8.05 17.51 1.16
C GLY A 416 -6.77 17.49 0.34
N LYS A 417 -6.86 17.55 -0.99
CA LYS A 417 -5.69 17.57 -1.88
C LYS A 417 -5.11 18.98 -2.02
N GLN A 418 -3.82 19.05 -2.28
CA GLN A 418 -3.16 20.30 -2.64
C GLN A 418 -3.36 20.58 -4.12
N VAL A 419 -3.65 21.83 -4.47
CA VAL A 419 -3.87 22.24 -5.86
C VAL A 419 -3.05 23.49 -6.17
N THR A 420 -2.37 23.50 -7.30
CA THR A 420 -1.68 24.65 -7.88
C THR A 420 -2.18 24.87 -9.31
N MET A 421 -2.50 26.10 -9.67
CA MET A 421 -2.81 26.44 -11.06
C MET A 421 -1.55 26.97 -11.76
N VAL A 422 -1.30 26.47 -12.97
CA VAL A 422 -0.18 26.88 -13.84
C VAL A 422 -0.76 27.59 -15.06
N THR A 423 -0.28 28.78 -15.37
CA THR A 423 -0.83 29.60 -16.45
C THR A 423 0.26 30.27 -17.27
N ASP A 424 -0.10 30.68 -18.49
CA ASP A 424 0.74 31.55 -19.30
C ASP A 424 0.89 32.93 -18.66
N ARG A 425 2.03 33.56 -18.88
CA ARG A 425 2.30 34.93 -18.42
C ARG A 425 1.23 35.93 -18.93
N ARG A 426 0.79 35.80 -20.18
CA ARG A 426 -0.25 36.65 -20.79
C ARG A 426 -1.61 36.51 -20.08
N ALA A 427 -1.95 35.30 -19.63
CA ALA A 427 -3.26 34.97 -19.03
C ALA A 427 -3.29 35.13 -17.51
N LEU A 428 -2.17 35.51 -16.88
CA LEU A 428 -2.05 35.59 -15.42
C LEU A 428 -3.10 36.52 -14.80
N SER A 429 -3.26 37.72 -15.33
CA SER A 429 -4.21 38.72 -14.81
C SER A 429 -5.67 38.27 -14.95
N MET A 430 -6.02 37.63 -16.06
CA MET A 430 -7.34 37.06 -16.30
C MET A 430 -7.65 35.91 -15.31
N ASN A 431 -6.76 34.96 -15.21
CA ASN A 431 -6.94 33.83 -14.27
C ASN A 431 -6.98 34.29 -12.81
N GLN A 432 -6.18 35.31 -12.44
CA GLN A 432 -6.26 35.94 -11.12
C GLN A 432 -7.62 36.57 -10.86
N ALA A 433 -8.17 37.30 -11.82
CA ALA A 433 -9.49 37.94 -11.70
C ALA A 433 -10.62 36.90 -11.60
N ILE A 434 -10.56 35.82 -12.40
CA ILE A 434 -11.52 34.72 -12.32
C ILE A 434 -11.44 34.04 -10.93
N MET A 435 -10.26 33.81 -10.40
CA MET A 435 -10.05 33.20 -9.10
C MET A 435 -10.55 34.10 -7.97
N ASP A 436 -10.29 35.41 -8.04
CA ASP A 436 -10.76 36.39 -7.07
C ASP A 436 -12.30 36.45 -7.04
N GLU A 437 -12.93 36.40 -8.22
CA GLU A 437 -14.38 36.34 -8.34
C GLU A 437 -14.94 35.01 -7.79
N ALA A 438 -14.27 33.88 -8.04
CA ALA A 438 -14.67 32.57 -7.49
C ALA A 438 -14.63 32.57 -5.94
N VAL A 439 -13.62 33.21 -5.35
CA VAL A 439 -13.53 33.37 -3.89
C VAL A 439 -14.64 34.31 -3.40
N ARG A 440 -14.86 35.44 -4.07
CA ARG A 440 -15.91 36.41 -3.74
C ARG A 440 -17.31 35.80 -3.78
N LYS A 441 -17.56 34.90 -4.74
CA LYS A 441 -18.83 34.15 -4.90
C LYS A 441 -18.96 32.95 -3.97
N GLY A 442 -17.92 32.60 -3.20
CA GLY A 442 -17.92 31.44 -2.32
C GLY A 442 -17.79 30.09 -3.05
N VAL A 443 -17.42 30.10 -4.31
CA VAL A 443 -17.09 28.88 -5.08
C VAL A 443 -15.79 28.29 -4.56
N LEU A 444 -14.79 29.12 -4.33
CA LEU A 444 -13.54 28.77 -3.66
C LEU A 444 -13.56 29.30 -2.22
N LYS A 445 -13.10 28.49 -1.25
CA LYS A 445 -12.93 28.92 0.16
C LYS A 445 -11.76 29.89 0.33
N SER A 446 -10.72 29.74 -0.49
CA SER A 446 -9.50 30.56 -0.47
C SER A 446 -8.85 30.55 -1.86
N LYS A 447 -7.94 31.50 -2.09
CA LYS A 447 -7.16 31.53 -3.33
C LYS A 447 -6.27 30.29 -3.45
N ILE A 448 -6.18 29.77 -4.67
CA ILE A 448 -5.27 28.70 -5.06
C ILE A 448 -3.95 29.34 -5.52
N PRO A 449 -2.78 28.77 -5.20
CA PRO A 449 -1.53 29.21 -5.79
C PRO A 449 -1.61 29.25 -7.31
N LEU A 450 -1.35 30.41 -7.91
CA LEU A 450 -1.31 30.63 -9.35
C LEU A 450 0.13 30.97 -9.75
N VAL A 451 0.75 30.13 -10.57
CA VAL A 451 2.15 30.25 -10.94
C VAL A 451 2.33 30.27 -12.45
N ILE A 452 3.42 30.90 -12.89
CA ILE A 452 3.89 30.87 -14.28
C ILE A 452 5.01 29.84 -14.36
N PHE A 453 5.01 29.03 -15.41
CA PHE A 453 6.18 28.21 -15.75
C PHE A 453 7.09 29.03 -16.67
N GLU A 454 8.36 29.15 -16.29
CA GLU A 454 9.39 29.81 -17.07
C GLU A 454 10.44 28.79 -17.52
N GLU A 455 10.55 28.62 -18.84
CA GLU A 455 11.63 27.85 -19.43
C GLU A 455 12.90 28.73 -19.46
N ILE A 456 13.87 28.40 -18.63
CA ILE A 456 15.17 29.07 -18.57
C ILE A 456 16.24 28.20 -19.23
N ASP A 457 16.14 26.89 -19.02
CA ASP A 457 17.06 25.87 -19.54
C ASP A 457 16.36 24.49 -19.66
N SER A 458 17.07 23.51 -20.17
CA SER A 458 16.55 22.14 -20.35
C SER A 458 16.16 21.41 -19.05
N HIS A 459 16.50 21.95 -17.88
CA HIS A 459 16.18 21.37 -16.56
C HIS A 459 15.01 22.10 -15.87
N SER A 460 14.51 23.18 -16.46
CA SER A 460 13.46 24.03 -15.86
C SER A 460 12.20 23.23 -15.50
N ALA A 461 11.76 22.32 -16.38
CA ALA A 461 10.61 21.45 -16.12
C ALA A 461 10.87 20.52 -14.93
N LEU A 462 12.06 19.92 -14.82
CA LEU A 462 12.44 19.05 -13.70
C LEU A 462 12.48 19.84 -12.39
N HIS A 463 13.05 21.03 -12.38
CA HIS A 463 13.09 21.92 -11.20
C HIS A 463 11.69 22.39 -10.78
N PHE A 464 10.79 22.58 -11.73
CA PHE A 464 9.39 22.93 -11.45
C PHE A 464 8.64 21.77 -10.84
N LEU A 465 8.79 20.57 -11.40
CA LEU A 465 8.05 19.37 -11.01
C LEU A 465 8.58 18.71 -9.74
N CYS A 466 9.87 18.87 -9.42
CA CYS A 466 10.54 18.16 -8.34
C CYS A 466 11.21 19.12 -7.35
N HIS A 467 11.25 18.72 -6.08
CA HIS A 467 12.00 19.45 -5.06
C HIS A 467 13.51 19.42 -5.37
N HIS A 468 14.10 20.60 -5.53
CA HIS A 468 15.52 20.76 -5.88
C HIS A 468 15.97 20.04 -7.17
N GLY A 469 15.03 19.77 -8.10
CA GLY A 469 15.31 19.02 -9.32
C GLY A 469 15.60 17.53 -9.10
N ASP A 470 15.25 16.98 -7.95
CA ASP A 470 15.43 15.56 -7.63
C ASP A 470 14.20 14.74 -8.10
N PRO A 471 14.33 13.90 -9.16
CA PRO A 471 13.21 13.15 -9.71
C PRO A 471 12.61 12.13 -8.73
N THR A 472 13.31 11.81 -7.64
CA THR A 472 12.78 10.93 -6.58
C THR A 472 11.89 11.67 -5.58
N LYS A 473 11.79 13.01 -5.70
CA LYS A 473 11.01 13.87 -4.81
C LYS A 473 10.07 14.78 -5.60
N PRO A 474 9.07 14.22 -6.27
CA PRO A 474 8.11 15.00 -7.04
C PRO A 474 7.36 15.97 -6.11
N ARG A 475 7.12 17.18 -6.61
CA ARG A 475 6.32 18.22 -5.95
C ARG A 475 4.84 18.03 -6.24
N TYR A 476 4.55 17.51 -7.42
CA TYR A 476 3.22 17.15 -7.88
C TYR A 476 3.20 15.67 -8.23
N ASP A 477 2.10 15.00 -7.94
CA ASP A 477 1.88 13.60 -8.29
C ASP A 477 0.88 13.43 -9.45
N HIS A 478 0.20 14.53 -9.84
CA HIS A 478 -0.67 14.53 -11.02
C HIS A 478 -0.72 15.90 -11.71
N LEU A 479 -0.66 15.89 -13.05
CA LEU A 479 -0.81 17.08 -13.87
C LEU A 479 -2.09 16.99 -14.68
N VAL A 480 -2.86 18.09 -14.73
CA VAL A 480 -4.10 18.20 -15.51
C VAL A 480 -4.02 19.37 -16.47
N ALA A 481 -4.29 19.12 -17.75
CA ALA A 481 -4.50 20.17 -18.75
C ALA A 481 -5.97 20.22 -19.16
N ILE A 482 -6.57 21.40 -19.13
CA ILE A 482 -7.96 21.64 -19.53
C ILE A 482 -7.97 22.74 -20.57
N GLU A 483 -8.43 22.46 -21.80
CA GLU A 483 -8.48 23.43 -22.91
C GLU A 483 -7.14 24.18 -23.08
N ARG A 484 -6.06 23.41 -23.22
CA ARG A 484 -4.70 23.96 -23.32
C ARG A 484 -4.05 23.67 -24.64
N SER A 485 -3.42 24.70 -25.29
CA SER A 485 -2.60 24.48 -26.48
C SER A 485 -1.40 23.58 -26.16
N GLY A 486 -1.17 22.60 -27.03
CA GLY A 486 0.02 21.75 -27.01
C GLY A 486 0.91 22.03 -28.23
N ARG A 487 2.16 21.58 -28.16
CA ARG A 487 3.18 21.70 -29.20
C ARG A 487 2.91 20.70 -30.33
N ALA A 488 2.94 21.15 -31.57
CA ALA A 488 2.92 20.29 -32.75
C ALA A 488 4.30 19.62 -32.97
N GLU A 489 4.37 18.65 -33.88
CA GLU A 489 5.58 17.88 -34.19
C GLU A 489 6.75 18.79 -34.65
N ASP A 490 6.45 19.90 -35.31
CA ASP A 490 7.42 20.89 -35.76
C ASP A 490 7.88 21.87 -34.66
N GLY A 491 7.43 21.68 -33.42
CA GLY A 491 7.77 22.53 -32.28
C GLY A 491 7.03 23.87 -32.22
N ASN A 492 5.97 24.05 -33.04
CA ASN A 492 5.11 25.22 -33.04
C ASN A 492 3.76 24.94 -32.38
N TYR A 493 2.98 26.01 -32.13
CA TYR A 493 1.61 25.93 -31.60
C TYR A 493 0.66 26.54 -32.63
N TYR A 494 -0.46 25.89 -32.87
CA TYR A 494 -1.40 26.29 -33.88
C TYR A 494 -2.82 26.38 -33.34
N ASN A 495 -3.62 27.26 -33.85
CA ASN A 495 -5.06 27.29 -33.59
C ASN A 495 -5.82 26.42 -34.60
N MET A 496 -7.15 26.31 -34.44
CA MET A 496 -8.04 25.54 -35.33
C MET A 496 -7.99 25.94 -36.80
N ARG A 497 -7.45 27.14 -37.13
CA ARG A 497 -7.31 27.65 -38.47
C ARG A 497 -5.92 27.42 -39.06
N GLY A 498 -5.06 26.69 -38.35
CA GLY A 498 -3.67 26.46 -38.74
C GLY A 498 -2.76 27.70 -38.60
N VAL A 499 -3.19 28.72 -37.86
CA VAL A 499 -2.37 29.91 -37.61
C VAL A 499 -1.40 29.62 -36.49
N ASN A 500 -0.11 29.88 -36.71
CA ASN A 500 0.92 29.73 -35.69
C ASN A 500 0.74 30.79 -34.58
N ILE A 501 0.50 30.34 -33.38
CA ILE A 501 0.26 31.13 -32.17
C ILE A 501 1.39 31.01 -31.14
N LYS A 502 2.56 30.49 -31.51
CA LYS A 502 3.69 30.23 -30.62
C LYS A 502 4.08 31.43 -29.76
N HIS A 503 3.98 32.63 -30.31
CA HIS A 503 4.28 33.88 -29.61
C HIS A 503 3.29 34.23 -28.48
N LEU A 504 2.17 33.49 -28.39
CA LEU A 504 1.13 33.66 -27.37
C LEU A 504 1.10 32.53 -26.34
N VAL A 505 1.91 31.51 -26.50
CA VAL A 505 1.83 30.29 -25.69
C VAL A 505 3.16 30.04 -24.99
N ASP A 506 3.16 29.98 -23.64
CA ASP A 506 4.31 29.55 -22.88
C ASP A 506 4.44 28.00 -22.94
N PRO A 507 5.66 27.45 -22.93
CA PRO A 507 5.90 26.01 -23.17
C PRO A 507 5.55 25.13 -21.97
N ILE A 508 4.35 25.26 -21.41
CA ILE A 508 3.88 24.49 -20.24
C ILE A 508 3.78 22.99 -20.54
N ASP A 509 3.64 22.60 -21.81
CA ASP A 509 3.67 21.22 -22.26
C ASP A 509 5.02 20.52 -21.99
N ASP A 510 6.13 21.26 -21.80
CA ASP A 510 7.40 20.69 -21.33
C ASP A 510 7.27 20.00 -19.96
N LEU A 511 6.36 20.47 -19.10
CA LEU A 511 6.05 19.81 -17.84
C LEU A 511 5.50 18.39 -18.06
N TYR A 512 4.63 18.23 -19.06
CA TYR A 512 4.01 16.92 -19.38
C TYR A 512 5.01 15.98 -20.06
N LEU A 513 5.90 16.52 -20.90
CA LEU A 513 6.98 15.74 -21.50
C LEU A 513 7.99 15.26 -20.44
N ALA A 514 8.35 16.12 -19.50
CA ALA A 514 9.25 15.77 -18.40
C ALA A 514 8.60 14.76 -17.43
N ALA A 515 7.31 14.90 -17.14
CA ALA A 515 6.57 14.02 -16.22
C ALA A 515 6.61 12.55 -16.65
N LYS A 516 6.68 12.25 -17.96
CA LYS A 516 6.80 10.88 -18.48
C LYS A 516 8.03 10.13 -17.94
N ASN A 517 9.07 10.87 -17.56
CA ASN A 517 10.34 10.32 -17.08
C ASN A 517 10.54 10.47 -15.56
N ILE A 518 9.54 11.01 -14.85
CA ILE A 518 9.58 11.21 -13.40
C ILE A 518 8.66 10.18 -12.74
N PRO A 519 9.20 9.20 -12.01
CA PRO A 519 8.38 8.23 -11.28
C PRO A 519 7.42 8.94 -10.31
N GLY A 520 6.17 8.47 -10.26
CA GLY A 520 5.16 9.02 -9.35
C GLY A 520 4.35 10.20 -9.88
N ILE A 521 4.60 10.70 -11.09
CA ILE A 521 3.76 11.72 -11.73
C ILE A 521 2.93 11.09 -12.85
N THR A 522 1.61 11.21 -12.74
CA THR A 522 0.66 10.85 -13.80
C THR A 522 0.07 12.11 -14.44
N THR A 523 -0.49 11.98 -15.65
CA THR A 523 -1.02 13.13 -16.38
C THR A 523 -2.40 12.87 -16.97
N THR A 524 -3.24 13.89 -17.04
CA THR A 524 -4.56 13.86 -17.68
C THR A 524 -4.74 15.11 -18.55
N VAL A 525 -5.33 14.93 -19.74
CA VAL A 525 -5.65 16.02 -20.66
C VAL A 525 -7.13 15.95 -21.00
N TYR A 526 -7.83 17.07 -20.88
CA TYR A 526 -9.22 17.26 -21.30
C TYR A 526 -9.28 18.27 -22.45
N SER A 527 -9.87 17.83 -23.57
CA SER A 527 -10.05 18.66 -24.76
C SER A 527 -11.49 18.60 -25.24
N GLY A 528 -12.00 19.73 -25.76
CA GLY A 528 -13.36 19.87 -26.28
C GLY A 528 -13.52 19.47 -27.76
N GLY A 529 -12.48 19.01 -28.45
CA GLY A 529 -12.53 18.57 -29.83
C GLY A 529 -11.16 18.32 -30.47
N PRO A 530 -11.12 17.78 -31.70
CA PRO A 530 -9.88 17.56 -32.42
C PRO A 530 -9.25 18.90 -32.77
N MET A 531 -8.14 19.20 -32.12
CA MET A 531 -7.29 20.34 -32.46
C MET A 531 -6.08 19.84 -33.26
N PRO A 532 -5.69 20.48 -34.37
CA PRO A 532 -4.52 20.06 -35.16
C PRO A 532 -3.21 20.02 -34.37
N CYS A 533 -3.21 20.55 -33.16
CA CYS A 533 -2.02 20.77 -32.33
C CYS A 533 -2.22 20.41 -30.88
N GLU A 534 -3.25 19.63 -30.55
CA GLU A 534 -3.28 18.97 -29.24
C GLU A 534 -2.24 17.87 -29.27
N VAL A 535 -1.11 18.13 -28.63
CA VAL A 535 -0.16 17.07 -28.33
C VAL A 535 -0.93 16.05 -27.54
N ASN A 536 -0.99 14.84 -28.06
CA ASN A 536 -1.38 13.68 -27.30
C ASN A 536 -0.40 13.52 -26.14
N MET A 537 -0.70 14.16 -25.01
CA MET A 537 0.14 14.15 -23.81
C MET A 537 0.16 12.76 -23.18
N SER A 538 -0.70 11.84 -23.63
CA SER A 538 -0.69 10.42 -23.25
C SER A 538 0.41 9.61 -23.96
N GLY A 539 1.08 10.19 -24.97
CA GLY A 539 2.19 9.53 -25.67
C GLY A 539 1.78 8.58 -26.80
N VAL A 540 0.50 8.54 -27.17
CA VAL A 540 0.05 7.80 -28.36
C VAL A 540 0.19 8.74 -29.59
N PRO A 541 0.93 8.37 -30.64
CA PRO A 541 1.01 9.19 -31.86
C PRO A 541 -0.38 9.25 -32.50
N THR A 542 -0.99 10.43 -32.56
CA THR A 542 -2.11 10.66 -33.47
C THR A 542 -1.52 10.87 -34.86
N HIS A 543 -1.53 9.85 -35.68
CA HIS A 543 -1.34 10.00 -37.10
C HIS A 543 -2.59 10.69 -37.68
N TRP A 544 -2.42 11.93 -38.12
CA TRP A 544 -3.29 12.64 -39.08
C TRP A 544 -2.52 12.92 -40.35
#